data_bd4a6b0002f495daff3e7a636e62d66c
#
_entry.id   bd4a6b0002f495daff3e7a636e62d66c
#
_cell.length_a   1.000
_cell.length_b   1.000
_cell.length_c   1.000
_cell.angle_alpha   90.00
_cell.angle_beta   90.00
_cell.angle_gamma   90.00
#
_symmetry.space_group_name_H-M   'P 1'
#
loop_
_entity.id
_entity.type
_entity.pdbx_description
1 polymer ?
#
loop_
_entity_poly.entity_id
_entity_poly.type
_entity_poly.pdbx_seq_one_letter_code
_entity_poly.pdbx_strand_id
1 'polypeptide(L)'
;MVLPSTAELPTTFGRYKLTKVLGEGGMARVYLAQKAGPGGFLTESALKIVKRKAGRRSEFVQLLTREAIIGGQLRHPNIAATRDFDQVDGHYYIDMEYVEGRTLEELMRVAKKGDGFPPILALDLVRQLCRGLAYAHAMCDRDGRPLDIIHRDIKPGNIMVSHHGVAKITDFGIAKAAVETGVVTATNVVRGTPLYMSPEQATGQPLDRRSDLFSVGLILYEMLTGTRLFEMRDIISTMESIARAEIGDAPVLLSGIVPGLGPVFRKLMALHPAARHRDGEELGRDIADVTNRLADAHDIEPDAAAAEALRQLTTDADARPVQPDRHPAPTLPDSLPRADISLFKLDQIDASNASDYMHDSIPPLDSGADPDGLETLPYLDPVIRRTALNLKAVLDSVAETDD
;
A
#
# COMPACT_ATOMS: atom_id res chain seq x y z
N MET A 1 17.28 -6.74 -24.55
CA MET A 1 16.39 -7.90 -24.35
C MET A 1 15.05 -7.38 -23.85
N VAL A 2 13.92 -7.87 -24.36
CA VAL A 2 12.59 -7.64 -23.79
C VAL A 2 12.44 -8.65 -22.65
N LEU A 3 11.78 -8.28 -21.54
CA LEU A 3 11.56 -9.23 -20.45
C LEU A 3 10.67 -10.38 -20.93
N PRO A 4 11.03 -11.64 -20.66
CA PRO A 4 10.32 -12.80 -21.18
C PRO A 4 8.84 -12.83 -20.70
N SER A 5 7.96 -13.10 -21.64
CA SER A 5 6.53 -13.33 -21.38
C SER A 5 6.30 -14.74 -20.81
N THR A 6 5.07 -15.00 -20.33
CA THR A 6 4.70 -16.34 -19.81
C THR A 6 4.93 -17.44 -20.87
N ALA A 7 4.76 -17.15 -22.17
CA ALA A 7 4.93 -18.10 -23.26
C ALA A 7 6.40 -18.44 -23.53
N GLU A 8 7.35 -17.64 -23.06
CA GLU A 8 8.80 -17.80 -23.26
C GLU A 8 9.49 -18.46 -22.06
N LEU A 9 8.72 -18.89 -21.06
CA LEU A 9 9.21 -19.59 -19.88
C LEU A 9 9.18 -21.14 -20.10
N PRO A 10 10.13 -21.87 -19.54
CA PRO A 10 11.24 -21.42 -18.71
C PRO A 10 12.40 -20.82 -19.55
N THR A 11 13.07 -19.80 -19.01
CA THR A 11 14.24 -19.16 -19.67
C THR A 11 15.33 -18.81 -18.65
N THR A 12 16.56 -18.57 -19.15
CA THR A 12 17.71 -18.23 -18.31
C THR A 12 17.89 -16.70 -18.22
N PHE A 13 18.14 -16.20 -17.00
CA PHE A 13 18.49 -14.83 -16.73
C PHE A 13 19.69 -14.79 -15.77
N GLY A 14 20.88 -14.54 -16.31
CA GLY A 14 22.12 -14.66 -15.53
C GLY A 14 22.26 -16.06 -14.93
N ARG A 15 22.36 -16.13 -13.60
CA ARG A 15 22.45 -17.38 -12.82
C ARG A 15 21.09 -18.00 -12.44
N TYR A 16 19.99 -17.39 -12.84
CA TYR A 16 18.64 -17.81 -12.51
C TYR A 16 17.94 -18.45 -13.71
N LYS A 17 17.14 -19.47 -13.44
CA LYS A 17 16.16 -20.02 -14.37
C LYS A 17 14.79 -19.47 -13.98
N LEU A 18 14.23 -18.60 -14.81
CA LEU A 18 12.88 -18.06 -14.64
C LEU A 18 11.87 -19.14 -15.04
N THR A 19 10.92 -19.47 -14.16
CA THR A 19 9.99 -20.59 -14.35
C THR A 19 8.53 -20.14 -14.47
N LYS A 20 8.14 -19.05 -13.81
CA LYS A 20 6.76 -18.55 -13.78
C LYS A 20 6.76 -17.05 -13.60
N VAL A 21 5.81 -16.32 -14.18
CA VAL A 21 5.50 -14.93 -13.84
C VAL A 21 4.64 -14.93 -12.58
N LEU A 22 5.09 -14.26 -11.53
CA LEU A 22 4.37 -14.07 -10.27
C LEU A 22 3.54 -12.80 -10.27
N GLY A 23 4.02 -11.74 -10.95
CA GLY A 23 3.32 -10.47 -11.04
C GLY A 23 3.93 -9.55 -12.09
N GLU A 24 3.14 -8.63 -12.61
CA GLU A 24 3.59 -7.62 -13.55
C GLU A 24 3.08 -6.24 -13.14
N GLY A 25 4.03 -5.33 -12.99
CA GLY A 25 3.77 -3.92 -12.77
C GLY A 25 4.31 -3.06 -13.91
N GLY A 26 4.03 -1.80 -13.89
CA GLY A 26 4.49 -0.92 -14.95
C GLY A 26 6.00 -0.78 -15.07
N MET A 27 6.73 -0.84 -13.97
CA MET A 27 8.19 -0.62 -13.94
C MET A 27 9.00 -1.91 -13.84
N ALA A 28 8.38 -3.00 -13.36
CA ALA A 28 9.06 -4.27 -13.13
C ALA A 28 8.12 -5.45 -13.37
N ARG A 29 8.71 -6.62 -13.56
CA ARG A 29 8.01 -7.91 -13.58
C ARG A 29 8.68 -8.82 -12.57
N VAL A 30 7.87 -9.56 -11.80
CA VAL A 30 8.34 -10.50 -10.77
C VAL A 30 8.20 -11.92 -11.29
N TYR A 31 9.26 -12.69 -11.19
CA TYR A 31 9.31 -14.08 -11.61
C TYR A 31 9.60 -15.02 -10.45
N LEU A 32 9.03 -16.21 -10.48
CA LEU A 32 9.58 -17.34 -9.75
C LEU A 32 10.87 -17.75 -10.47
N ALA A 33 11.96 -17.73 -9.76
CA ALA A 33 13.28 -18.04 -10.26
C ALA A 33 13.93 -19.15 -9.45
N GLN A 34 14.63 -20.07 -10.12
CA GLN A 34 15.43 -21.12 -9.52
C GLN A 34 16.90 -20.83 -9.73
N LYS A 35 17.70 -20.96 -8.67
CA LYS A 35 19.15 -20.86 -8.70
C LYS A 35 19.74 -22.22 -8.33
N ALA A 36 20.56 -22.75 -9.22
CA ALA A 36 21.26 -24.00 -8.97
C ALA A 36 22.51 -23.75 -8.11
N GLY A 37 22.65 -24.54 -7.06
CA GLY A 37 23.84 -24.65 -6.24
C GLY A 37 24.61 -25.95 -6.49
N PRO A 38 25.73 -26.17 -5.78
CA PRO A 38 26.49 -27.42 -5.85
C PRO A 38 25.63 -28.66 -5.52
N GLY A 39 25.93 -29.77 -6.17
CA GLY A 39 25.22 -31.04 -5.92
C GLY A 39 23.76 -31.09 -6.35
N GLY A 40 23.30 -30.15 -7.21
CA GLY A 40 21.91 -30.09 -7.67
C GLY A 40 20.96 -29.41 -6.70
N PHE A 41 21.47 -28.76 -5.66
CA PHE A 41 20.65 -27.96 -4.74
C PHE A 41 19.98 -26.80 -5.49
N LEU A 42 18.64 -26.70 -5.38
CA LEU A 42 17.86 -25.64 -5.99
C LEU A 42 17.30 -24.70 -4.91
N THR A 43 17.52 -23.41 -5.09
CA THR A 43 16.90 -22.36 -4.24
C THR A 43 15.88 -21.61 -5.08
N GLU A 44 14.70 -21.42 -4.53
CA GLU A 44 13.68 -20.59 -5.15
C GLU A 44 13.73 -19.16 -4.62
N SER A 45 13.44 -18.22 -5.52
CA SER A 45 13.44 -16.79 -5.28
C SER A 45 12.31 -16.11 -6.04
N ALA A 46 11.80 -15.02 -5.50
CA ALA A 46 11.01 -14.04 -6.24
C ALA A 46 11.96 -12.99 -6.84
N LEU A 47 12.17 -13.05 -8.15
CA LEU A 47 13.10 -12.17 -8.85
C LEU A 47 12.34 -11.01 -9.49
N LYS A 48 12.46 -9.81 -8.91
CA LYS A 48 11.87 -8.56 -9.42
C LYS A 48 12.81 -7.92 -10.43
N ILE A 49 12.50 -8.05 -11.71
CA ILE A 49 13.34 -7.53 -12.81
C ILE A 49 12.76 -6.24 -13.35
N VAL A 50 13.58 -5.19 -13.39
CA VAL A 50 13.17 -3.85 -13.83
C VAL A 50 13.10 -3.77 -15.35
N LYS A 51 12.02 -3.20 -15.88
CA LYS A 51 11.86 -2.95 -17.32
C LYS A 51 12.88 -1.91 -17.80
N ARG A 52 13.50 -2.15 -18.94
CA ARG A 52 14.63 -1.36 -19.47
C ARG A 52 14.37 0.14 -19.60
N LYS A 53 13.12 0.54 -19.90
CA LYS A 53 12.72 1.96 -19.96
C LYS A 53 12.87 2.67 -18.61
N ALA A 54 12.53 1.99 -17.51
CA ALA A 54 12.65 2.51 -16.15
C ALA A 54 14.12 2.51 -15.68
N GLY A 55 14.89 1.45 -15.96
CA GLY A 55 16.30 1.32 -15.58
C GLY A 55 17.27 2.29 -16.27
N ARG A 56 16.82 3.08 -17.26
CA ARG A 56 17.63 4.12 -17.90
C ARG A 56 17.60 5.48 -17.19
N ARG A 57 16.70 5.67 -16.22
CA ARG A 57 16.61 6.90 -15.42
C ARG A 57 17.51 6.75 -14.19
N SER A 58 18.55 7.57 -14.09
CA SER A 58 19.53 7.52 -12.98
C SER A 58 18.85 7.65 -11.61
N GLU A 59 17.86 8.50 -11.50
CA GLU A 59 17.07 8.70 -10.28
C GLU A 59 16.31 7.43 -9.85
N PHE A 60 15.70 6.73 -10.82
CA PHE A 60 14.99 5.47 -10.53
C PHE A 60 15.96 4.37 -10.07
N VAL A 61 17.17 4.30 -10.64
CA VAL A 61 18.19 3.34 -10.21
C VAL A 61 18.65 3.65 -8.77
N GLN A 62 18.86 4.91 -8.43
CA GLN A 62 19.23 5.31 -7.07
C GLN A 62 18.16 4.89 -6.06
N LEU A 63 16.87 5.05 -6.40
CA LEU A 63 15.75 4.65 -5.56
C LEU A 63 15.70 3.14 -5.37
N LEU A 64 15.83 2.40 -6.48
CA LEU A 64 15.86 0.94 -6.45
C LEU A 64 17.03 0.42 -5.62
N THR A 65 18.21 1.05 -5.77
CA THR A 65 19.39 0.73 -4.97
C THR A 65 19.14 0.97 -3.49
N ARG A 66 18.51 2.09 -3.13
CA ARG A 66 18.15 2.40 -1.74
C ARG A 66 17.14 1.40 -1.18
N GLU A 67 16.11 1.03 -1.96
CA GLU A 67 15.15 -0.02 -1.61
C GLU A 67 15.86 -1.35 -1.31
N ALA A 68 16.77 -1.76 -2.20
CA ALA A 68 17.54 -2.98 -2.03
C ALA A 68 18.47 -2.95 -0.81
N ILE A 69 19.15 -1.82 -0.55
CA ILE A 69 20.03 -1.66 0.61
C ILE A 69 19.24 -1.79 1.91
N ILE A 70 18.11 -1.09 2.03
CA ILE A 70 17.27 -1.14 3.24
C ILE A 70 16.65 -2.53 3.39
N GLY A 71 16.03 -3.05 2.33
CA GLY A 71 15.45 -4.40 2.33
C GLY A 71 16.46 -5.49 2.71
N GLY A 72 17.72 -5.33 2.27
CA GLY A 72 18.82 -6.24 2.61
C GLY A 72 19.21 -6.23 4.09
N GLN A 73 18.88 -5.18 4.83
CA GLN A 73 19.14 -5.10 6.28
C GLN A 73 17.99 -5.66 7.13
N LEU A 74 16.76 -5.72 6.57
CA LEU A 74 15.59 -6.20 7.29
C LEU A 74 15.59 -7.73 7.40
N ARG A 75 15.60 -8.26 8.62
CA ARG A 75 15.59 -9.70 8.95
C ARG A 75 14.51 -9.98 9.97
N HIS A 76 13.29 -10.25 9.52
CA HIS A 76 12.16 -10.50 10.41
C HIS A 76 11.18 -11.53 9.78
N PRO A 77 10.56 -12.44 10.56
CA PRO A 77 9.62 -13.44 10.02
C PRO A 77 8.47 -12.81 9.21
N ASN A 78 8.01 -11.62 9.59
CA ASN A 78 6.90 -10.92 8.92
C ASN A 78 7.36 -9.89 7.87
N ILE A 79 8.60 -10.00 7.37
CA ILE A 79 9.13 -9.20 6.26
C ILE A 79 9.78 -10.15 5.26
N ALA A 80 9.45 -10.03 3.98
CA ALA A 80 10.10 -10.81 2.93
C ALA A 80 11.55 -10.34 2.77
N ALA A 81 12.50 -11.26 2.94
CA ALA A 81 13.92 -10.92 2.92
C ALA A 81 14.38 -10.55 1.50
N THR A 82 15.07 -9.42 1.36
CA THR A 82 15.88 -9.10 0.17
C THR A 82 17.23 -9.80 0.30
N ARG A 83 17.60 -10.61 -0.68
CA ARG A 83 18.80 -11.46 -0.67
C ARG A 83 19.95 -10.86 -1.47
N ASP A 84 19.61 -10.22 -2.61
CA ASP A 84 20.60 -9.68 -3.53
C ASP A 84 20.01 -8.57 -4.40
N PHE A 85 20.88 -7.71 -4.92
CA PHE A 85 20.57 -6.68 -5.90
C PHE A 85 21.73 -6.58 -6.88
N ASP A 86 21.46 -6.77 -8.17
CA ASP A 86 22.50 -6.78 -9.18
C ASP A 86 21.91 -6.44 -10.57
N GLN A 87 22.72 -6.54 -11.62
CA GLN A 87 22.36 -6.24 -13.00
C GLN A 87 22.76 -7.38 -13.94
N VAL A 88 21.86 -7.77 -14.84
CA VAL A 88 22.13 -8.73 -15.92
C VAL A 88 21.62 -8.14 -17.24
N ASP A 89 22.46 -8.12 -18.27
CA ASP A 89 22.15 -7.62 -19.63
C ASP A 89 21.51 -6.22 -19.64
N GLY A 90 21.92 -5.35 -18.70
CA GLY A 90 21.40 -4.00 -18.54
C GLY A 90 20.05 -3.92 -17.85
N HIS A 91 19.54 -5.01 -17.26
CA HIS A 91 18.36 -5.06 -16.41
C HIS A 91 18.77 -5.18 -14.95
N TYR A 92 18.37 -4.21 -14.12
CA TYR A 92 18.49 -4.33 -12.67
C TYR A 92 17.48 -5.34 -12.15
N TYR A 93 17.86 -6.08 -11.12
CA TYR A 93 16.97 -7.01 -10.44
C TYR A 93 17.18 -7.02 -8.93
N ILE A 94 16.13 -7.35 -8.20
CA ILE A 94 16.16 -7.64 -6.76
C ILE A 94 15.81 -9.12 -6.59
N ASP A 95 16.68 -9.88 -5.92
CA ASP A 95 16.42 -11.25 -5.47
C ASP A 95 15.78 -11.20 -4.08
N MET A 96 14.56 -11.67 -3.96
CA MET A 96 13.78 -11.67 -2.74
C MET A 96 13.39 -13.09 -2.33
N GLU A 97 13.06 -13.26 -1.08
CA GLU A 97 12.43 -14.47 -0.58
C GLU A 97 11.17 -14.79 -1.40
N TYR A 98 11.08 -16.00 -1.92
CA TYR A 98 9.83 -16.52 -2.46
C TYR A 98 8.93 -16.97 -1.30
N VAL A 99 7.78 -16.36 -1.17
CA VAL A 99 6.75 -16.75 -0.20
C VAL A 99 5.75 -17.63 -0.91
N GLU A 100 5.77 -18.91 -0.59
CA GLU A 100 4.79 -19.86 -1.12
C GLU A 100 3.44 -19.62 -0.46
N GLY A 101 2.55 -18.95 -1.20
CA GLY A 101 1.25 -18.52 -0.69
C GLY A 101 0.55 -17.58 -1.67
N ARG A 102 -0.31 -16.73 -1.13
CA ARG A 102 -1.12 -15.75 -1.89
C ARG A 102 -0.92 -14.35 -1.34
N THR A 103 -1.18 -13.33 -2.17
CA THR A 103 -1.30 -11.96 -1.65
C THR A 103 -2.55 -11.84 -0.78
N LEU A 104 -2.52 -10.94 0.19
CA LEU A 104 -3.71 -10.63 0.99
C LEU A 104 -4.86 -10.14 0.10
N GLU A 105 -4.54 -9.40 -0.97
CA GLU A 105 -5.54 -8.97 -1.96
C GLU A 105 -6.28 -10.14 -2.62
N GLU A 106 -5.55 -11.20 -2.98
CA GLU A 106 -6.14 -12.43 -3.54
C GLU A 106 -7.04 -13.13 -2.52
N LEU A 107 -6.59 -13.24 -1.26
CA LEU A 107 -7.39 -13.85 -0.19
C LEU A 107 -8.67 -13.04 0.09
N MET A 108 -8.58 -11.72 0.17
CA MET A 108 -9.75 -10.84 0.34
C MET A 108 -10.73 -10.97 -0.82
N ARG A 109 -10.24 -11.14 -2.05
CA ARG A 109 -11.09 -11.35 -3.24
C ARG A 109 -11.84 -12.68 -3.18
N VAL A 110 -11.21 -13.73 -2.67
CA VAL A 110 -11.87 -15.02 -2.44
C VAL A 110 -12.93 -14.89 -1.35
N ALA A 111 -12.57 -14.30 -0.20
CA ALA A 111 -13.46 -14.08 0.92
C ALA A 111 -14.73 -13.30 0.51
N LYS A 112 -14.58 -12.29 -0.34
CA LYS A 112 -15.71 -11.48 -0.84
C LYS A 112 -16.72 -12.28 -1.68
N LYS A 113 -16.29 -13.39 -2.28
CA LYS A 113 -17.14 -14.30 -3.07
C LYS A 113 -17.73 -15.45 -2.24
N GLY A 114 -17.28 -15.60 -0.99
CA GLY A 114 -17.71 -16.60 -0.03
C GLY A 114 -18.39 -15.99 1.19
N ASP A 115 -18.11 -16.53 2.35
CA ASP A 115 -18.73 -16.18 3.64
C ASP A 115 -18.10 -14.92 4.30
N GLY A 116 -17.23 -14.19 3.60
CA GLY A 116 -16.49 -13.06 4.13
C GLY A 116 -15.11 -13.46 4.67
N PHE A 117 -14.34 -12.45 5.09
CA PHE A 117 -13.01 -12.68 5.64
C PHE A 117 -13.12 -13.01 7.15
N PRO A 118 -12.58 -14.16 7.61
CA PRO A 118 -12.73 -14.59 9.00
C PRO A 118 -12.11 -13.58 9.99
N PRO A 119 -12.87 -13.06 10.99
CA PRO A 119 -12.38 -12.03 11.90
C PRO A 119 -11.14 -12.44 12.69
N ILE A 120 -11.06 -13.70 13.15
CA ILE A 120 -9.90 -14.20 13.90
C ILE A 120 -8.63 -14.20 13.04
N LEU A 121 -8.74 -14.56 11.75
CA LEU A 121 -7.64 -14.50 10.80
C LEU A 121 -7.24 -13.05 10.50
N ALA A 122 -8.21 -12.13 10.34
CA ALA A 122 -7.93 -10.72 10.10
C ALA A 122 -7.13 -10.09 11.26
N LEU A 123 -7.51 -10.38 12.51
CA LEU A 123 -6.81 -9.91 13.70
C LEU A 123 -5.40 -10.50 13.81
N ASP A 124 -5.23 -11.80 13.53
CA ASP A 124 -3.91 -12.43 13.56
C ASP A 124 -2.98 -11.84 12.49
N LEU A 125 -3.45 -11.67 11.26
CA LEU A 125 -2.65 -11.05 10.19
C LEU A 125 -2.24 -9.62 10.56
N VAL A 126 -3.15 -8.81 11.12
CA VAL A 126 -2.82 -7.45 11.59
C VAL A 126 -1.77 -7.49 12.70
N ARG A 127 -1.87 -8.42 13.67
CA ARG A 127 -0.86 -8.60 14.71
C ARG A 127 0.52 -8.91 14.14
N GLN A 128 0.57 -9.75 13.09
CA GLN A 128 1.80 -10.08 12.38
C GLN A 128 2.38 -8.87 11.64
N LEU A 129 1.54 -8.08 10.94
CA LEU A 129 1.95 -6.83 10.29
C LEU A 129 2.52 -5.83 11.31
N CYS A 130 1.87 -5.69 12.47
CA CYS A 130 2.35 -4.83 13.54
C CYS A 130 3.78 -5.20 14.01
N ARG A 131 4.08 -6.51 14.15
CA ARG A 131 5.42 -7.00 14.51
C ARG A 131 6.46 -6.64 13.44
N GLY A 132 6.15 -6.88 12.17
CA GLY A 132 7.04 -6.55 11.05
C GLY A 132 7.31 -5.05 10.95
N LEU A 133 6.27 -4.22 11.06
CA LEU A 133 6.39 -2.77 11.03
C LEU A 133 7.14 -2.23 12.25
N ALA A 134 6.84 -2.71 13.46
CA ALA A 134 7.56 -2.29 14.66
C ALA A 134 9.06 -2.56 14.54
N TYR A 135 9.44 -3.74 14.05
CA TYR A 135 10.83 -4.08 13.77
C TYR A 135 11.48 -3.12 12.76
N ALA A 136 10.85 -2.89 11.62
CA ALA A 136 11.40 -2.01 10.59
C ALA A 136 11.54 -0.56 11.06
N HIS A 137 10.54 -0.05 11.78
CA HIS A 137 10.50 1.32 12.31
C HIS A 137 11.53 1.57 13.43
N ALA A 138 11.96 0.51 14.14
CA ALA A 138 12.95 0.59 15.22
C ALA A 138 14.39 0.39 14.74
N MET A 139 14.61 0.14 13.44
CA MET A 139 15.95 -0.10 12.91
C MET A 139 16.87 1.12 13.08
N CYS A 140 18.09 0.84 13.51
CA CYS A 140 19.16 1.82 13.63
C CYS A 140 20.36 1.43 12.76
N ASP A 141 21.20 2.40 12.41
CA ASP A 141 22.49 2.18 11.79
C ASP A 141 23.51 1.59 12.81
N ARG A 142 24.76 1.36 12.37
CA ARG A 142 25.83 0.80 13.22
C ARG A 142 26.23 1.75 14.37
N ASP A 143 25.92 3.03 14.25
CA ASP A 143 26.22 4.05 15.26
C ASP A 143 25.03 4.26 16.21
N GLY A 144 23.94 3.46 16.07
CA GLY A 144 22.74 3.55 16.90
C GLY A 144 21.79 4.69 16.50
N ARG A 145 21.96 5.32 15.33
CA ARG A 145 21.08 6.38 14.84
C ARG A 145 19.87 5.74 14.15
N PRO A 146 18.63 6.21 14.44
CA PRO A 146 17.44 5.71 13.76
C PRO A 146 17.56 5.85 12.24
N LEU A 147 17.16 4.80 11.52
CA LEU A 147 17.11 4.81 10.05
C LEU A 147 15.81 5.41 9.52
N ASP A 148 14.84 5.69 10.40
CA ASP A 148 13.52 6.27 10.09
C ASP A 148 12.85 5.58 8.89
N ILE A 149 12.92 4.26 8.89
CA ILE A 149 12.34 3.44 7.83
C ILE A 149 10.82 3.53 7.93
N ILE A 150 10.16 3.99 6.87
CA ILE A 150 8.71 4.01 6.72
C ILE A 150 8.40 3.27 5.42
N HIS A 151 7.42 2.36 5.44
CA HIS A 151 7.07 1.56 4.27
C HIS A 151 6.38 2.37 3.16
N ARG A 152 5.45 3.27 3.52
CA ARG A 152 4.75 4.24 2.64
C ARG A 152 3.80 3.64 1.60
N ASP A 153 3.77 2.33 1.43
CA ASP A 153 2.90 1.62 0.46
C ASP A 153 2.31 0.34 1.05
N ILE A 154 1.87 0.40 2.30
CA ILE A 154 1.15 -0.71 2.95
C ILE A 154 -0.22 -0.84 2.29
N LYS A 155 -0.44 -1.98 1.62
CA LYS A 155 -1.69 -2.34 0.92
C LYS A 155 -1.78 -3.86 0.77
N PRO A 156 -2.97 -4.43 0.53
CA PRO A 156 -3.14 -5.89 0.45
C PRO A 156 -2.25 -6.59 -0.60
N GLY A 157 -1.96 -5.90 -1.72
CA GLY A 157 -1.08 -6.46 -2.76
C GLY A 157 0.40 -6.54 -2.37
N ASN A 158 0.83 -5.81 -1.32
CA ASN A 158 2.20 -5.82 -0.79
C ASN A 158 2.33 -6.68 0.49
N ILE A 159 1.34 -7.53 0.75
CA ILE A 159 1.33 -8.47 1.89
C ILE A 159 1.14 -9.87 1.33
N MET A 160 2.15 -10.71 1.51
CA MET A 160 2.07 -12.14 1.20
C MET A 160 1.64 -12.92 2.44
N VAL A 161 0.74 -13.86 2.27
CA VAL A 161 0.33 -14.81 3.32
C VAL A 161 0.72 -16.20 2.86
N SER A 162 1.64 -16.82 3.59
CA SER A 162 2.10 -18.18 3.26
C SER A 162 1.01 -19.21 3.55
N HIS A 163 1.13 -20.41 2.98
CA HIS A 163 0.23 -21.55 3.28
C HIS A 163 0.23 -21.94 4.77
N HIS A 164 1.25 -21.51 5.53
CA HIS A 164 1.36 -21.72 6.98
C HIS A 164 0.82 -20.57 7.83
N GLY A 165 0.17 -19.56 7.21
CA GLY A 165 -0.43 -18.43 7.93
C GLY A 165 0.56 -17.32 8.29
N VAL A 166 1.79 -17.38 7.79
CA VAL A 166 2.76 -16.30 8.06
C VAL A 166 2.55 -15.16 7.08
N ALA A 167 2.16 -13.99 7.60
CA ALA A 167 2.10 -12.76 6.82
C ALA A 167 3.50 -12.16 6.67
N LYS A 168 3.86 -11.75 5.45
CA LYS A 168 5.12 -11.10 5.14
C LYS A 168 4.88 -9.83 4.33
N ILE A 169 5.40 -8.72 4.84
CA ILE A 169 5.41 -7.42 4.16
C ILE A 169 6.46 -7.47 3.04
N THR A 170 6.08 -7.05 1.83
CA THR A 170 6.95 -6.99 0.66
C THR A 170 7.03 -5.56 0.13
N ASP A 171 8.00 -5.27 -0.74
CA ASP A 171 8.09 -4.01 -1.49
C ASP A 171 8.03 -2.75 -0.59
N PHE A 172 9.05 -2.57 0.27
CA PHE A 172 9.20 -1.33 1.03
C PHE A 172 9.27 -0.15 0.05
N GLY A 173 8.22 0.71 0.05
CA GLY A 173 7.94 1.75 -0.94
C GLY A 173 8.90 2.94 -0.93
N ILE A 174 10.20 2.69 -0.84
CA ILE A 174 11.27 3.71 -0.78
C ILE A 174 11.32 4.52 -2.07
N ALA A 175 10.88 3.92 -3.20
CA ALA A 175 10.72 4.63 -4.46
C ALA A 175 9.69 5.78 -4.36
N LYS A 176 8.71 5.71 -3.46
CA LYS A 176 7.76 6.81 -3.21
C LYS A 176 8.37 7.99 -2.45
N ALA A 177 9.39 7.75 -1.60
CA ALA A 177 10.06 8.80 -0.83
C ALA A 177 10.68 9.91 -1.70
N ALA A 178 11.16 9.58 -2.89
CA ALA A 178 11.81 10.56 -3.77
C ALA A 178 10.83 11.39 -4.58
N VAL A 179 9.62 10.94 -4.72
CA VAL A 179 8.54 11.73 -5.30
C VAL A 179 8.15 12.87 -4.35
N GLU A 180 8.08 12.57 -3.05
CA GLU A 180 7.79 13.56 -2.00
C GLU A 180 8.89 14.62 -1.87
N THR A 181 10.15 14.28 -2.19
CA THR A 181 11.29 15.23 -2.18
C THR A 181 11.46 16.03 -3.46
N GLY A 182 10.54 15.91 -4.43
CA GLY A 182 10.61 16.64 -5.71
C GLY A 182 11.68 16.14 -6.70
N VAL A 183 12.37 15.04 -6.37
CA VAL A 183 13.43 14.46 -7.20
C VAL A 183 12.88 13.68 -8.40
N VAL A 184 11.61 13.25 -8.34
CA VAL A 184 10.95 12.55 -9.46
C VAL A 184 9.71 13.32 -9.89
N THR A 185 9.66 13.73 -11.14
CA THR A 185 8.54 14.45 -11.75
C THR A 185 7.22 13.66 -11.65
N ALA A 186 6.12 14.37 -11.57
CA ALA A 186 4.74 13.93 -11.34
C ALA A 186 4.26 12.69 -12.13
N THR A 187 4.95 12.29 -13.20
CA THR A 187 4.63 11.15 -14.06
C THR A 187 4.83 9.77 -13.43
N ASN A 188 5.51 9.67 -12.27
CA ASN A 188 5.79 8.37 -11.61
C ASN A 188 5.02 8.14 -10.30
N VAL A 189 4.22 9.10 -9.82
CA VAL A 189 3.59 9.09 -8.49
C VAL A 189 2.35 8.20 -8.43
N VAL A 190 1.69 7.95 -9.54
CA VAL A 190 0.33 7.41 -9.51
C VAL A 190 0.17 6.16 -10.37
N ARG A 191 0.90 5.11 -10.00
CA ARG A 191 0.53 3.73 -10.33
C ARG A 191 0.06 2.97 -9.08
N GLY A 192 -0.87 3.53 -8.34
CA GLY A 192 -1.54 2.88 -7.22
C GLY A 192 -2.76 3.69 -6.84
N THR A 193 -3.86 3.04 -6.67
CA THR A 193 -5.08 3.62 -6.16
C THR A 193 -4.78 4.25 -4.79
N PRO A 194 -5.09 5.53 -4.51
CA PRO A 194 -4.74 6.24 -3.27
C PRO A 194 -5.45 5.71 -2.02
N LEU A 195 -6.26 4.67 -2.16
CA LEU A 195 -7.22 4.18 -1.18
C LEU A 195 -6.62 3.64 0.14
N TYR A 196 -5.30 3.47 0.21
CA TYR A 196 -4.60 3.05 1.43
C TYR A 196 -3.63 4.14 1.94
N MET A 197 -3.72 5.36 1.44
CA MET A 197 -2.89 6.47 1.91
C MET A 197 -3.39 6.98 3.26
N SER A 198 -2.45 7.47 4.07
CA SER A 198 -2.76 8.24 5.28
C SER A 198 -3.11 9.70 4.93
N PRO A 199 -3.78 10.45 5.83
CA PRO A 199 -4.07 11.87 5.64
C PRO A 199 -2.83 12.70 5.32
N GLU A 200 -1.74 12.46 6.01
CA GLU A 200 -0.46 13.15 5.79
C GLU A 200 0.16 12.81 4.43
N GLN A 201 -0.01 11.59 3.91
CA GLN A 201 0.37 11.26 2.54
C GLN A 201 -0.51 11.98 1.52
N ALA A 202 -1.82 12.02 1.75
CA ALA A 202 -2.77 12.69 0.86
C ALA A 202 -2.52 14.20 0.78
N THR A 203 -2.02 14.80 1.86
CA THR A 203 -1.75 16.25 1.94
C THR A 203 -0.28 16.61 1.71
N GLY A 204 0.60 15.63 1.47
CA GLY A 204 2.04 15.87 1.25
C GLY A 204 2.77 16.39 2.48
N GLN A 205 2.26 16.10 3.68
CA GLN A 205 2.90 16.48 4.93
C GLN A 205 4.03 15.52 5.30
N PRO A 206 4.95 15.91 6.21
CA PRO A 206 6.00 15.01 6.70
C PRO A 206 5.41 13.70 7.26
N LEU A 207 5.99 12.58 6.86
CA LEU A 207 5.55 11.26 7.26
C LEU A 207 6.36 10.74 8.43
N ASP A 208 5.69 9.98 9.31
CA ASP A 208 6.35 9.12 10.27
C ASP A 208 5.77 7.69 10.22
N ARG A 209 6.29 6.79 11.07
CA ARG A 209 5.86 5.39 11.16
C ARG A 209 4.36 5.18 11.34
N ARG A 210 3.63 6.17 11.88
CA ARG A 210 2.18 6.10 12.13
C ARG A 210 1.35 6.20 10.85
N SER A 211 1.95 6.65 9.75
CA SER A 211 1.34 6.59 8.42
C SER A 211 1.12 5.14 7.97
N ASP A 212 2.08 4.25 8.20
CA ASP A 212 1.94 2.82 7.88
C ASP A 212 0.84 2.16 8.75
N LEU A 213 0.71 2.57 10.03
CA LEU A 213 -0.33 2.06 10.92
C LEU A 213 -1.73 2.47 10.45
N PHE A 214 -1.90 3.70 9.95
CA PHE A 214 -3.16 4.13 9.35
C PHE A 214 -3.55 3.23 8.17
N SER A 215 -2.60 2.90 7.30
CA SER A 215 -2.81 1.98 6.17
C SER A 215 -3.20 0.56 6.65
N VAL A 216 -2.63 0.07 7.75
CA VAL A 216 -3.04 -1.19 8.38
C VAL A 216 -4.51 -1.11 8.84
N GLY A 217 -4.95 0.03 9.37
CA GLY A 217 -6.35 0.26 9.75
C GLY A 217 -7.31 0.14 8.55
N LEU A 218 -6.94 0.72 7.40
CA LEU A 218 -7.72 0.61 6.17
C LEU A 218 -7.84 -0.84 5.68
N ILE A 219 -6.76 -1.61 5.77
CA ILE A 219 -6.74 -3.04 5.42
C ILE A 219 -7.63 -3.84 6.38
N LEU A 220 -7.53 -3.59 7.69
CA LEU A 220 -8.36 -4.24 8.70
C LEU A 220 -9.86 -4.00 8.45
N TYR A 221 -10.23 -2.75 8.16
CA TYR A 221 -11.61 -2.42 7.82
C TYR A 221 -12.08 -3.20 6.58
N GLU A 222 -11.30 -3.18 5.50
CA GLU A 222 -11.67 -3.87 4.25
C GLU A 222 -11.74 -5.39 4.43
N MET A 223 -10.85 -6.00 5.21
CA MET A 223 -10.95 -7.43 5.53
C MET A 223 -12.27 -7.76 6.22
N LEU A 224 -12.65 -7.00 7.25
CA LEU A 224 -13.81 -7.32 8.07
C LEU A 224 -15.16 -6.96 7.43
N THR A 225 -15.20 -5.96 6.55
CA THR A 225 -16.45 -5.49 5.93
C THR A 225 -16.60 -5.92 4.47
N GLY A 226 -15.53 -6.38 3.83
CA GLY A 226 -15.49 -6.67 2.39
C GLY A 226 -15.59 -5.42 1.51
N THR A 227 -15.56 -4.21 2.10
CA THR A 227 -15.66 -2.92 1.40
C THR A 227 -14.53 -1.99 1.81
N ARG A 228 -14.13 -1.10 0.91
CA ARG A 228 -13.13 -0.07 1.23
C ARG A 228 -13.74 1.05 2.06
N LEU A 229 -12.98 1.58 3.03
CA LEU A 229 -13.45 2.69 3.85
C LEU A 229 -13.63 3.96 3.02
N PHE A 230 -12.69 4.23 2.11
CA PHE A 230 -12.78 5.31 1.14
C PHE A 230 -13.12 4.75 -0.22
N GLU A 231 -14.26 5.16 -0.79
CA GLU A 231 -14.69 4.75 -2.12
C GLU A 231 -14.04 5.65 -3.19
N MET A 232 -13.62 5.03 -4.29
CA MET A 232 -13.13 5.79 -5.44
C MET A 232 -14.34 6.28 -6.26
N ARG A 233 -14.85 7.47 -5.92
CA ARG A 233 -15.87 8.17 -6.73
C ARG A 233 -15.19 8.99 -7.83
N ASP A 234 -14.38 9.93 -7.43
CA ASP A 234 -13.40 10.65 -8.22
C ASP A 234 -12.15 10.88 -7.36
N ILE A 235 -11.03 11.26 -8.00
CA ILE A 235 -9.75 11.38 -7.31
C ILE A 235 -9.77 12.49 -6.26
N ILE A 236 -10.40 13.62 -6.57
CA ILE A 236 -10.38 14.82 -5.72
C ILE A 236 -11.17 14.57 -4.45
N SER A 237 -12.44 14.14 -4.57
CA SER A 237 -13.28 13.85 -3.41
C SER A 237 -12.74 12.70 -2.56
N THR A 238 -12.12 11.69 -3.19
CA THR A 238 -11.47 10.61 -2.46
C THR A 238 -10.29 11.11 -1.64
N MET A 239 -9.42 11.95 -2.23
CA MET A 239 -8.27 12.53 -1.53
C MET A 239 -8.71 13.46 -0.39
N GLU A 240 -9.80 14.22 -0.57
CA GLU A 240 -10.37 15.05 0.50
C GLU A 240 -10.89 14.23 1.67
N SER A 241 -11.66 13.15 1.40
CA SER A 241 -12.16 12.26 2.44
C SER A 241 -11.03 11.59 3.21
N ILE A 242 -9.95 11.17 2.52
CA ILE A 242 -8.73 10.65 3.15
C ILE A 242 -8.06 11.75 4.00
N ALA A 243 -7.87 12.94 3.45
CA ALA A 243 -7.19 14.05 4.12
C ALA A 243 -7.93 14.50 5.41
N ARG A 244 -9.24 14.32 5.48
CA ARG A 244 -10.06 14.60 6.66
C ARG A 244 -10.23 13.38 7.57
N ALA A 245 -9.70 12.21 7.21
CA ALA A 245 -9.93 10.93 7.88
C ALA A 245 -11.43 10.69 8.17
N GLU A 246 -12.28 10.83 7.15
CA GLU A 246 -13.75 10.71 7.27
C GLU A 246 -14.15 9.23 7.46
N ILE A 247 -13.99 8.74 8.70
CA ILE A 247 -14.25 7.33 9.03
C ILE A 247 -15.73 7.01 9.35
N GLY A 248 -16.58 8.05 9.50
CA GLY A 248 -18.01 7.87 9.79
C GLY A 248 -18.30 6.89 10.92
N ASP A 249 -19.26 6.00 10.70
CA ASP A 249 -19.71 4.99 11.66
C ASP A 249 -18.86 3.70 11.67
N ALA A 250 -17.72 3.67 10.96
CA ALA A 250 -16.86 2.50 10.88
C ALA A 250 -16.48 1.90 12.25
N PRO A 251 -16.16 2.70 13.31
CA PRO A 251 -15.89 2.14 14.63
C PRO A 251 -17.08 1.39 15.26
N VAL A 252 -18.31 1.86 15.00
CA VAL A 252 -19.54 1.20 15.50
C VAL A 252 -19.77 -0.10 14.74
N LEU A 253 -19.66 -0.05 13.41
CA LEU A 253 -19.77 -1.23 12.55
C LEU A 253 -18.77 -2.33 12.96
N LEU A 254 -17.50 -1.96 13.14
CA LEU A 254 -16.46 -2.90 13.55
C LEU A 254 -16.69 -3.46 14.97
N SER A 255 -17.25 -2.67 15.90
CA SER A 255 -17.65 -3.19 17.22
C SER A 255 -18.79 -4.21 17.13
N GLY A 256 -19.65 -4.10 16.12
CA GLY A 256 -20.70 -5.09 15.86
C GLY A 256 -20.14 -6.41 15.29
N ILE A 257 -19.05 -6.36 14.53
CA ILE A 257 -18.39 -7.56 13.98
C ILE A 257 -17.46 -8.20 15.02
N VAL A 258 -16.63 -7.39 15.69
CA VAL A 258 -15.68 -7.82 16.71
C VAL A 258 -15.84 -6.91 17.96
N PRO A 259 -16.45 -7.41 19.05
CA PRO A 259 -16.64 -6.63 20.27
C PRO A 259 -15.32 -6.07 20.81
N GLY A 260 -15.30 -4.77 21.06
CA GLY A 260 -14.13 -4.05 21.58
C GLY A 260 -13.15 -3.53 20.51
N LEU A 261 -13.34 -3.83 19.22
CA LEU A 261 -12.47 -3.35 18.14
C LEU A 261 -12.68 -1.87 17.80
N GLY A 262 -13.92 -1.35 17.93
CA GLY A 262 -14.24 0.01 17.53
C GLY A 262 -13.41 1.11 18.20
N PRO A 263 -13.16 1.08 19.52
CA PRO A 263 -12.26 2.03 20.18
C PRO A 263 -10.83 1.97 19.66
N VAL A 264 -10.29 0.76 19.42
CA VAL A 264 -8.94 0.54 18.85
C VAL A 264 -8.88 1.14 17.45
N PHE A 265 -9.88 0.86 16.62
CA PHE A 265 -9.98 1.39 15.27
C PHE A 265 -10.09 2.92 15.25
N ARG A 266 -10.91 3.51 16.10
CA ARG A 266 -11.04 4.99 16.20
C ARG A 266 -9.70 5.65 16.53
N LYS A 267 -8.92 5.10 17.47
CA LYS A 267 -7.59 5.58 17.81
C LYS A 267 -6.64 5.41 16.62
N LEU A 268 -6.65 4.25 15.96
CA LEU A 268 -5.78 3.93 14.82
C LEU A 268 -6.00 4.90 13.64
N MET A 269 -7.25 5.27 13.40
CA MET A 269 -7.68 6.11 12.28
C MET A 269 -7.78 7.60 12.63
N ALA A 270 -7.23 8.04 13.78
CA ALA A 270 -7.24 9.45 14.14
C ALA A 270 -6.57 10.31 13.07
N LEU A 271 -7.16 11.49 12.79
CA LEU A 271 -6.64 12.43 11.79
C LEU A 271 -5.17 12.80 12.09
N HIS A 272 -4.90 13.25 13.30
CA HIS A 272 -3.56 13.65 13.71
C HIS A 272 -2.73 12.43 14.14
N PRO A 273 -1.53 12.22 13.55
CA PRO A 273 -0.67 11.10 13.91
C PRO A 273 -0.39 10.97 15.42
N ALA A 274 -0.30 12.10 16.13
CA ALA A 274 -0.07 12.12 17.58
C ALA A 274 -1.20 11.48 18.41
N ALA A 275 -2.41 11.41 17.88
CA ALA A 275 -3.56 10.78 18.54
C ALA A 275 -3.70 9.29 18.21
N ARG A 276 -2.89 8.75 17.28
CA ARG A 276 -2.84 7.33 16.91
C ARG A 276 -2.02 6.50 17.91
N HIS A 277 -1.97 5.20 17.69
CA HIS A 277 -0.98 4.33 18.33
C HIS A 277 0.42 4.83 17.99
N ARG A 278 1.29 4.86 19.00
CA ARG A 278 2.66 5.37 18.89
C ARG A 278 3.51 4.57 17.91
N ASP A 279 3.32 3.26 17.91
CA ASP A 279 4.09 2.29 17.13
C ASP A 279 3.30 0.99 16.92
N GLY A 280 3.87 0.06 16.12
CA GLY A 280 3.27 -1.24 15.86
C GLY A 280 3.17 -2.12 17.11
N GLU A 281 4.03 -1.94 18.12
CA GLU A 281 3.94 -2.72 19.37
C GLU A 281 2.70 -2.34 20.19
N GLU A 282 2.41 -1.04 20.29
CA GLU A 282 1.20 -0.57 20.99
C GLU A 282 -0.06 -1.06 20.27
N LEU A 283 -0.15 -0.89 18.95
CA LEU A 283 -1.27 -1.42 18.17
C LEU A 283 -1.39 -2.94 18.31
N GLY A 284 -0.27 -3.66 18.22
CA GLY A 284 -0.23 -5.11 18.33
C GLY A 284 -0.75 -5.63 19.67
N ARG A 285 -0.50 -4.91 20.78
CA ARG A 285 -1.06 -5.23 22.11
C ARG A 285 -2.57 -5.03 22.14
N ASP A 286 -3.06 -3.88 21.67
CA ASP A 286 -4.49 -3.58 21.65
C ASP A 286 -5.27 -4.59 20.79
N ILE A 287 -4.69 -5.02 19.64
CA ILE A 287 -5.26 -6.07 18.79
C ILE A 287 -5.22 -7.44 19.49
N ALA A 288 -4.13 -7.78 20.19
CA ALA A 288 -4.04 -9.03 20.93
C ALA A 288 -5.10 -9.12 22.03
N ASP A 289 -5.34 -8.02 22.75
CA ASP A 289 -6.40 -7.96 23.78
C ASP A 289 -7.81 -8.16 23.18
N VAL A 290 -8.06 -7.60 22.00
CA VAL A 290 -9.31 -7.82 21.25
C VAL A 290 -9.42 -9.27 20.80
N THR A 291 -8.31 -9.84 20.27
CA THR A 291 -8.26 -11.24 19.81
C THR A 291 -8.55 -12.21 20.96
N ASN A 292 -7.93 -12.02 22.12
CA ASN A 292 -8.13 -12.86 23.29
C ASN A 292 -9.60 -12.81 23.77
N ARG A 293 -10.20 -11.61 23.86
CA ARG A 293 -11.62 -11.49 24.21
C ARG A 293 -12.56 -12.18 23.22
N LEU A 294 -12.25 -12.11 21.92
CA LEU A 294 -13.01 -12.82 20.89
C LEU A 294 -12.87 -14.32 21.05
N ALA A 295 -11.67 -14.81 21.30
CA ALA A 295 -11.36 -16.22 21.50
C ALA A 295 -12.04 -16.78 22.76
N ASP A 296 -11.94 -16.05 23.90
CA ASP A 296 -12.60 -16.42 25.16
C ASP A 296 -14.14 -16.51 25.01
N ALA A 297 -14.74 -15.55 24.27
CA ALA A 297 -16.17 -15.52 24.04
C ALA A 297 -16.69 -16.71 23.22
N HIS A 298 -15.82 -17.35 22.40
CA HIS A 298 -16.16 -18.47 21.54
C HIS A 298 -15.50 -19.79 21.95
N ASP A 299 -14.77 -19.81 23.07
CA ASP A 299 -14.02 -20.98 23.57
C ASP A 299 -13.09 -21.58 22.48
N ILE A 300 -12.31 -20.70 21.79
CA ILE A 300 -11.39 -21.10 20.73
C ILE A 300 -9.95 -20.70 21.06
N GLU A 301 -9.00 -21.50 20.56
CA GLU A 301 -7.57 -21.17 20.61
C GLU A 301 -7.24 -20.25 19.41
N PRO A 302 -6.78 -19.01 19.62
CA PRO A 302 -6.66 -17.99 18.56
C PRO A 302 -5.79 -18.42 17.37
N ASP A 303 -4.59 -18.95 17.65
CA ASP A 303 -3.62 -19.30 16.60
C ASP A 303 -4.11 -20.51 15.79
N ALA A 304 -4.71 -21.50 16.45
CA ALA A 304 -5.30 -22.68 15.79
C ALA A 304 -6.53 -22.30 14.95
N ALA A 305 -7.40 -21.42 15.48
CA ALA A 305 -8.58 -20.94 14.77
C ALA A 305 -8.21 -20.09 13.53
N ALA A 306 -7.19 -19.24 13.64
CA ALA A 306 -6.68 -18.46 12.50
C ALA A 306 -6.08 -19.39 11.42
N ALA A 307 -5.31 -20.41 11.80
CA ALA A 307 -4.74 -21.39 10.88
C ALA A 307 -5.83 -22.20 10.16
N GLU A 308 -6.88 -22.62 10.87
CA GLU A 308 -8.01 -23.33 10.27
C GLU A 308 -8.80 -22.42 9.31
N ALA A 309 -9.08 -21.19 9.71
CA ALA A 309 -9.75 -20.22 8.86
C ALA A 309 -8.98 -19.93 7.56
N LEU A 310 -7.64 -19.87 7.64
CA LEU A 310 -6.80 -19.74 6.45
C LEU A 310 -6.87 -20.99 5.55
N ARG A 311 -6.84 -22.19 6.12
CA ARG A 311 -6.97 -23.43 5.33
C ARG A 311 -8.29 -23.47 4.56
N GLN A 312 -9.40 -23.12 5.21
CA GLN A 312 -10.71 -23.08 4.57
C GLN A 312 -10.72 -22.06 3.43
N LEU A 313 -10.24 -20.82 3.68
CA LEU A 313 -10.20 -19.77 2.69
C LEU A 313 -9.30 -20.12 1.49
N THR A 314 -8.16 -20.79 1.70
CA THR A 314 -7.26 -21.22 0.61
C THR A 314 -7.83 -22.40 -0.18
N THR A 315 -8.52 -23.34 0.46
CA THR A 315 -9.23 -24.44 -0.22
C THR A 315 -10.31 -23.91 -1.14
N ASP A 316 -11.09 -22.92 -0.69
CA ASP A 316 -12.09 -22.22 -1.52
C ASP A 316 -11.44 -21.46 -2.68
N ALA A 317 -10.25 -20.89 -2.47
CA ALA A 317 -9.49 -20.21 -3.51
C ALA A 317 -9.01 -21.17 -4.62
N ASP A 318 -8.62 -22.38 -4.26
CA ASP A 318 -8.14 -23.38 -5.22
C ASP A 318 -9.32 -24.03 -5.97
N ALA A 319 -10.47 -24.22 -5.30
CA ALA A 319 -11.69 -24.72 -5.92
C ALA A 319 -12.34 -23.71 -6.90
N ARG A 320 -12.09 -22.42 -6.70
CA ARG A 320 -12.67 -21.32 -7.50
C ARG A 320 -11.56 -20.37 -7.97
N PRO A 321 -10.71 -20.76 -8.94
CA PRO A 321 -9.64 -19.91 -9.41
C PRO A 321 -10.18 -18.58 -9.90
N VAL A 322 -9.76 -17.51 -9.24
CA VAL A 322 -10.17 -16.15 -9.58
C VAL A 322 -9.30 -15.68 -10.74
N GLN A 323 -9.90 -15.43 -11.90
CA GLN A 323 -9.18 -14.72 -12.95
C GLN A 323 -8.78 -13.34 -12.39
N PRO A 324 -7.55 -12.85 -12.68
CA PRO A 324 -7.16 -11.50 -12.28
C PRO A 324 -8.20 -10.53 -12.85
N ASP A 325 -8.86 -9.78 -11.97
CA ASP A 325 -9.71 -8.69 -12.40
C ASP A 325 -8.82 -7.73 -13.19
N ARG A 326 -9.01 -7.68 -14.50
CA ARG A 326 -8.64 -6.50 -15.26
C ARG A 326 -9.60 -5.43 -14.77
N HIS A 327 -9.20 -4.66 -13.74
CA HIS A 327 -9.90 -3.40 -13.50
C HIS A 327 -9.79 -2.65 -14.83
N PRO A 328 -10.89 -2.38 -15.53
CA PRO A 328 -10.83 -1.41 -16.59
C PRO A 328 -10.29 -0.15 -15.94
N ALA A 329 -9.26 0.45 -16.52
CA ALA A 329 -8.88 1.79 -16.17
C ALA A 329 -10.18 2.62 -16.09
N PRO A 330 -10.36 3.46 -15.05
CA PRO A 330 -11.58 4.26 -14.96
C PRO A 330 -11.75 4.98 -16.29
N THR A 331 -12.81 4.66 -17.01
CA THR A 331 -13.16 5.33 -18.25
C THR A 331 -13.50 6.77 -17.89
N LEU A 332 -12.58 7.66 -18.19
CA LEU A 332 -12.83 9.09 -18.15
C LEU A 332 -13.90 9.42 -19.19
N PRO A 333 -14.86 10.32 -18.89
CA PRO A 333 -15.81 10.79 -19.88
C PRO A 333 -15.08 11.48 -21.04
N ASP A 334 -15.46 11.16 -22.28
CA ASP A 334 -14.87 11.60 -23.56
C ASP A 334 -14.87 13.12 -23.81
N SER A 335 -15.22 13.95 -22.83
CA SER A 335 -15.30 15.40 -23.00
C SER A 335 -14.99 16.15 -21.71
N LEU A 336 -13.70 16.43 -21.48
CA LEU A 336 -13.29 17.51 -20.57
C LEU A 336 -12.65 18.63 -21.41
N PRO A 337 -13.03 19.91 -21.22
CA PRO A 337 -12.40 21.01 -21.94
C PRO A 337 -10.92 21.14 -21.50
N ARG A 338 -10.03 21.33 -22.47
CA ARG A 338 -8.60 21.58 -22.21
C ARG A 338 -8.46 22.86 -21.39
N ALA A 339 -8.00 22.75 -20.14
CA ALA A 339 -7.67 23.90 -19.33
C ALA A 339 -6.38 24.55 -19.86
N ASP A 340 -6.46 25.85 -20.11
CA ASP A 340 -5.33 26.68 -20.57
C ASP A 340 -4.33 26.87 -19.42
N ILE A 341 -3.16 26.22 -19.54
CA ILE A 341 -2.11 26.18 -18.50
C ILE A 341 -1.31 27.52 -18.44
N SER A 342 -1.61 28.48 -19.31
CA SER A 342 -0.82 29.73 -19.42
C SER A 342 -1.07 30.78 -18.31
N LEU A 343 -2.00 30.54 -17.38
CA LEU A 343 -2.45 31.52 -16.37
C LEU A 343 -1.78 31.40 -14.98
N PHE A 344 -0.85 30.45 -14.77
CA PHE A 344 -0.20 30.29 -13.46
C PHE A 344 1.27 30.74 -13.48
N LYS A 345 1.46 32.10 -13.43
CA LYS A 345 2.74 32.66 -12.96
C LYS A 345 2.74 32.63 -11.43
N LEU A 346 3.55 31.70 -10.87
CA LEU A 346 3.84 31.62 -9.44
C LEU A 346 5.18 32.34 -9.16
N ASP A 347 5.12 33.65 -8.94
CA ASP A 347 6.16 34.37 -8.24
C ASP A 347 5.55 35.08 -7.02
N GLN A 348 6.21 34.87 -5.86
CA GLN A 348 6.07 35.57 -4.58
C GLN A 348 4.88 35.15 -3.68
N ILE A 349 5.16 34.26 -2.73
CA ILE A 349 4.46 34.23 -1.44
C ILE A 349 5.51 34.27 -0.33
N ASP A 350 5.46 35.39 0.41
CA ASP A 350 6.29 35.70 1.58
C ASP A 350 5.80 34.89 2.81
N ALA A 351 6.73 34.23 3.54
CA ALA A 351 6.44 33.26 4.60
C ALA A 351 6.22 33.90 6.00
N SER A 352 5.82 35.19 6.10
CA SER A 352 5.83 35.93 7.37
C SER A 352 4.49 36.11 8.10
N ASN A 353 3.34 35.54 7.64
CA ASN A 353 2.03 35.74 8.31
C ASN A 353 1.24 34.47 8.57
N ALA A 354 1.75 33.64 9.48
CA ALA A 354 1.08 32.37 9.88
C ALA A 354 0.47 32.38 11.32
N SER A 355 0.17 33.55 11.90
CA SER A 355 -0.29 33.58 13.32
C SER A 355 -1.70 34.11 13.61
N ASP A 356 -2.48 34.54 12.63
CA ASP A 356 -3.76 35.24 12.91
C ASP A 356 -4.97 34.65 12.18
N TYR A 357 -5.35 33.38 12.39
CA TYR A 357 -6.73 32.92 12.11
C TYR A 357 -7.13 31.75 13.03
N MET A 358 -7.44 32.09 14.27
CA MET A 358 -8.34 31.31 15.14
C MET A 358 -9.56 32.17 15.46
N HIS A 359 -10.75 31.63 15.24
CA HIS A 359 -12.12 32.11 15.46
C HIS A 359 -12.83 32.74 14.25
N ASP A 360 -13.82 32.00 13.69
CA ASP A 360 -15.27 32.28 13.83
C ASP A 360 -16.15 31.40 12.92
N SER A 361 -17.18 30.89 13.50
CA SER A 361 -18.54 30.51 13.07
C SER A 361 -18.85 30.15 11.61
N ILE A 362 -19.39 28.93 11.40
CA ILE A 362 -19.94 28.40 10.16
C ILE A 362 -21.41 28.85 9.97
N PRO A 363 -21.80 29.46 8.84
CA PRO A 363 -23.20 29.60 8.43
C PRO A 363 -23.67 28.41 7.56
N PRO A 364 -25.01 28.12 7.46
CA PRO A 364 -25.55 26.92 6.82
C PRO A 364 -25.53 27.01 5.27
N LEU A 365 -25.37 25.83 4.65
CA LEU A 365 -25.33 25.60 3.20
C LEU A 365 -26.68 25.85 2.55
N ASP A 366 -26.71 26.66 1.51
CA ASP A 366 -27.84 26.78 0.58
C ASP A 366 -27.53 26.00 -0.71
N SER A 367 -28.59 25.31 -1.20
CA SER A 367 -28.53 24.34 -2.25
C SER A 367 -28.73 24.97 -3.64
N GLY A 368 -27.66 25.07 -4.44
CA GLY A 368 -27.72 25.41 -5.85
C GLY A 368 -26.58 24.73 -6.61
N ALA A 369 -26.89 23.64 -7.27
CA ALA A 369 -25.91 22.84 -8.00
C ALA A 369 -25.56 23.47 -9.35
N ASP A 370 -24.25 23.67 -9.58
CA ASP A 370 -23.64 23.98 -10.88
C ASP A 370 -22.91 22.73 -11.41
N PRO A 371 -23.13 22.24 -12.63
CA PRO A 371 -22.60 20.96 -13.11
C PRO A 371 -21.11 20.93 -13.44
N ASP A 372 -20.41 22.06 -13.48
CA ASP A 372 -18.99 22.14 -13.87
C ASP A 372 -18.01 22.34 -12.70
N GLY A 373 -18.44 22.30 -11.50
CA GLY A 373 -17.89 22.15 -10.15
C GLY A 373 -16.42 22.49 -9.83
N LEU A 374 -15.60 22.96 -10.73
CA LEU A 374 -14.16 23.24 -10.49
C LEU A 374 -13.82 24.70 -10.12
N GLU A 375 -14.70 25.65 -10.39
CA GLU A 375 -14.44 27.07 -10.10
C GLU A 375 -15.00 27.58 -8.77
N THR A 376 -15.87 26.82 -8.11
CA THR A 376 -16.63 27.32 -6.93
C THR A 376 -16.27 26.67 -5.59
N LEU A 377 -15.11 26.03 -5.42
CA LEU A 377 -14.66 25.53 -4.13
C LEU A 377 -13.63 26.44 -3.46
N PRO A 378 -14.04 27.49 -2.73
CA PRO A 378 -13.13 28.48 -2.14
C PRO A 378 -12.35 27.96 -0.91
N TYR A 379 -12.56 26.71 -0.46
CA TYR A 379 -12.00 26.16 0.79
C TYR A 379 -11.10 24.94 0.62
N LEU A 380 -10.70 24.60 -0.60
CA LEU A 380 -9.72 23.51 -0.79
C LEU A 380 -8.33 23.99 -0.36
N ASP A 381 -7.74 23.26 0.60
CA ASP A 381 -6.32 23.41 0.94
C ASP A 381 -5.49 23.36 -0.38
N PRO A 382 -4.68 24.37 -0.68
CA PRO A 382 -3.90 24.43 -1.91
C PRO A 382 -3.02 23.19 -2.14
N VAL A 383 -2.58 22.52 -1.07
CA VAL A 383 -1.78 21.30 -1.11
C VAL A 383 -2.63 20.12 -1.58
N ILE A 384 -3.85 19.97 -1.07
CA ILE A 384 -4.78 18.92 -1.48
C ILE A 384 -5.14 19.08 -2.95
N ARG A 385 -5.45 20.33 -3.36
CA ARG A 385 -5.75 20.67 -4.76
C ARG A 385 -4.57 20.36 -5.68
N ARG A 386 -3.36 20.73 -5.28
CA ARG A 386 -2.12 20.46 -6.03
C ARG A 386 -1.84 18.95 -6.14
N THR A 387 -1.99 18.21 -5.04
CA THR A 387 -1.78 16.76 -5.02
C THR A 387 -2.82 16.05 -5.88
N ALA A 388 -4.10 16.42 -5.81
CA ALA A 388 -5.17 15.85 -6.62
C ALA A 388 -5.01 16.17 -8.12
N LEU A 389 -4.60 17.40 -8.48
CA LEU A 389 -4.33 17.78 -9.86
C LEU A 389 -3.10 17.04 -10.43
N ASN A 390 -2.05 16.88 -9.64
CA ASN A 390 -0.89 16.08 -10.03
C ASN A 390 -1.28 14.61 -10.23
N LEU A 391 -2.13 14.07 -9.36
CA LEU A 391 -2.67 12.71 -9.45
C LEU A 391 -3.47 12.54 -10.75
N LYS A 392 -4.36 13.49 -11.06
CA LYS A 392 -5.17 13.49 -12.28
C LYS A 392 -4.32 13.57 -13.55
N ALA A 393 -3.39 14.53 -13.63
CA ALA A 393 -2.50 14.70 -14.78
C ALA A 393 -1.67 13.46 -15.10
N VAL A 394 -1.32 12.69 -14.07
CA VAL A 394 -0.56 11.43 -14.22
C VAL A 394 -1.46 10.30 -14.71
N LEU A 395 -2.70 10.20 -14.24
CA LEU A 395 -3.65 9.20 -14.74
C LEU A 395 -4.00 9.46 -16.20
N ASP A 396 -4.20 10.72 -16.58
CA ASP A 396 -4.47 11.13 -17.95
C ASP A 396 -3.28 10.78 -18.88
N SER A 397 -2.02 10.99 -18.44
CA SER A 397 -0.83 10.67 -19.22
C SER A 397 -0.58 9.17 -19.38
N VAL A 398 -1.14 8.33 -18.49
CA VAL A 398 -1.05 6.86 -18.57
C VAL A 398 -2.10 6.31 -19.54
N ALA A 399 -3.28 6.94 -19.63
CA ALA A 399 -4.31 6.55 -20.58
C ALA A 399 -3.91 6.82 -22.05
N GLU A 400 -3.11 7.88 -22.30
CA GLU A 400 -2.63 8.23 -23.65
C GLU A 400 -1.46 7.36 -24.15
N THR A 401 -0.87 6.50 -23.33
CA THR A 401 0.30 5.67 -23.72
C THR A 401 -0.02 4.19 -23.94
N ASP A 402 -1.26 3.77 -23.87
CA ASP A 402 -1.73 2.41 -24.13
C ASP A 402 -2.38 2.23 -25.54
N ASP A 403 -2.28 3.24 -26.43
CA ASP A 403 -2.58 3.13 -27.87
C ASP A 403 -1.33 2.80 -28.70
#